data_594fac49d3debb633b0f1db47f57fe08
#
_entry.id   594fac49d3debb633b0f1db47f57fe08
#
_cell.length_a   1.000
_cell.length_b   1.000
_cell.length_c   1.000
_cell.angle_alpha   90.00
_cell.angle_beta   90.00
_cell.angle_gamma   90.00
#
_symmetry.space_group_name_H-M   'P 1'
#
loop_
_entity.id
_entity.type
_entity.pdbx_description
1 polymer ?
#
loop_
_entity_poly.entity_id
_entity_poly.type
_entity_poly.pdbx_seq_one_letter_code
_entity_poly.pdbx_strand_id
1 'polypeptide(L)'
;ASSSNSTDPLIIVDGVEYSDGINGMRNLNPDDIESINFLKDASAAIYGSKAAGGVVLITTKKAKAGKTVVQYNGSFTGKVVGLQPELMSLDQWADAVITAQTNDGYSDSNWIRYAKLAKLYKNQYIDLNHSTHPIPEGFKDVEDFVFMDNDWQDILWGNSWSTQHDLSVSGGTERNLFRLSLGYMYDNSTL
;
A
#
# COMPACT_ATOMS: atom_id res chain seq x y z
N ALA A 1 14.07 11.95 -26.06
CA ALA A 1 14.45 12.63 -24.82
C ALA A 1 13.19 13.15 -24.17
N SER A 2 12.67 12.44 -23.20
CA SER A 2 11.52 12.84 -22.38
C SER A 2 12.04 13.82 -21.32
N SER A 3 11.80 15.10 -21.52
CA SER A 3 11.97 16.08 -20.46
C SER A 3 10.79 15.96 -19.51
N SER A 4 10.92 15.08 -18.52
CA SER A 4 10.05 15.15 -17.36
C SER A 4 10.43 16.44 -16.61
N ASN A 5 9.60 17.47 -16.71
CA ASN A 5 9.58 18.54 -15.73
C ASN A 5 9.11 17.90 -14.41
N SER A 6 10.01 17.22 -13.72
CA SER A 6 9.70 16.72 -12.39
C SER A 6 9.73 17.94 -11.47
N THR A 7 8.58 18.26 -10.91
CA THR A 7 8.42 19.23 -9.81
C THR A 7 8.93 18.64 -8.49
N ASP A 8 9.61 17.50 -8.56
CA ASP A 8 10.15 16.82 -7.40
C ASP A 8 11.29 17.62 -6.79
N PRO A 9 11.37 17.74 -5.48
CA PRO A 9 12.47 18.44 -4.82
C PRO A 9 13.79 17.68 -5.00
N LEU A 10 14.89 18.44 -5.09
CA LEU A 10 16.24 17.90 -5.06
C LEU A 10 16.56 17.42 -3.63
N ILE A 11 17.02 16.18 -3.47
CA ILE A 11 17.38 15.63 -2.18
C ILE A 11 18.89 15.61 -2.03
N ILE A 12 19.38 16.16 -0.92
CA ILE A 12 20.79 16.23 -0.59
C ILE A 12 21.00 15.61 0.80
N VAL A 13 21.83 14.59 0.86
CA VAL A 13 22.19 13.91 2.11
C VAL A 13 23.65 14.19 2.41
N ASP A 14 23.92 14.81 3.54
CA ASP A 14 25.27 15.23 3.98
C ASP A 14 26.07 15.99 2.92
N GLY A 15 25.38 16.80 2.10
CA GLY A 15 25.98 17.60 1.05
C GLY A 15 26.12 16.91 -0.30
N VAL A 16 25.71 15.66 -0.43
CA VAL A 16 25.75 14.89 -1.67
C VAL A 16 24.33 14.73 -2.26
N GLU A 17 24.19 14.98 -3.57
CA GLU A 17 22.93 14.77 -4.28
C GLU A 17 22.54 13.27 -4.22
N TYR A 18 21.32 13.00 -3.80
CA TYR A 18 20.77 11.65 -3.72
C TYR A 18 20.05 11.31 -5.02
N SER A 19 20.59 10.36 -5.78
CA SER A 19 20.18 10.09 -7.16
C SER A 19 18.77 9.53 -7.32
N ASP A 20 18.26 8.84 -6.29
CA ASP A 20 16.98 8.16 -6.34
C ASP A 20 15.79 9.06 -5.96
N GLY A 21 16.03 10.36 -5.73
CA GLY A 21 15.00 11.34 -5.42
C GLY A 21 14.15 10.94 -4.21
N ILE A 22 12.85 11.26 -4.26
CA ILE A 22 11.89 10.97 -3.17
C ILE A 22 11.79 9.47 -2.88
N ASN A 23 11.87 8.62 -3.90
CA ASN A 23 11.79 7.18 -3.70
C ASN A 23 12.98 6.63 -2.91
N GLY A 24 14.15 7.20 -3.08
CA GLY A 24 15.33 6.83 -2.33
C GLY A 24 15.26 7.20 -0.84
N MET A 25 14.47 8.20 -0.47
CA MET A 25 14.27 8.55 0.94
C MET A 25 13.69 7.40 1.78
N ARG A 26 12.96 6.50 1.15
CA ARG A 26 12.42 5.31 1.84
C ARG A 26 13.51 4.35 2.32
N ASN A 27 14.70 4.43 1.72
CA ASN A 27 15.85 3.60 2.07
C ASN A 27 16.71 4.22 3.18
N LEU A 28 16.43 5.48 3.55
CA LEU A 28 17.13 6.14 4.66
C LEU A 28 16.49 5.72 5.97
N ASN A 29 17.32 5.24 6.90
CA ASN A 29 16.84 4.93 8.22
C ASN A 29 16.54 6.23 8.98
N PRO A 30 15.27 6.47 9.42
CA PRO A 30 14.90 7.67 10.16
C PRO A 30 15.74 7.87 11.44
N ASP A 31 16.17 6.78 12.06
CA ASP A 31 16.98 6.84 13.30
C ASP A 31 18.41 7.34 13.05
N ASP A 32 18.89 7.35 11.82
CA ASP A 32 20.19 7.94 11.48
C ASP A 32 20.10 9.42 11.08
N ILE A 33 18.91 9.99 10.97
CA ILE A 33 18.70 11.39 10.61
C ILE A 33 18.83 12.29 11.85
N GLU A 34 19.66 13.33 11.75
CA GLU A 34 19.79 14.39 12.75
C GLU A 34 18.81 15.53 12.46
N SER A 35 18.72 15.98 11.20
CA SER A 35 17.83 17.07 10.80
C SER A 35 17.43 16.99 9.34
N ILE A 36 16.22 17.52 9.05
CA ILE A 36 15.71 17.70 7.69
C ILE A 36 15.36 19.18 7.54
N ASN A 37 15.94 19.83 6.54
CA ASN A 37 15.68 21.23 6.23
C ASN A 37 15.14 21.36 4.79
N PHE A 38 14.08 22.13 4.64
CA PHE A 38 13.47 22.41 3.33
C PHE A 38 13.87 23.81 2.87
N LEU A 39 14.53 23.87 1.72
CA LEU A 39 14.88 25.13 1.06
C LEU A 39 13.93 25.36 -0.13
N LYS A 40 13.36 26.56 -0.18
CA LYS A 40 12.50 27.01 -1.27
C LYS A 40 12.97 28.35 -1.77
N ASP A 41 12.53 28.70 -2.95
CA ASP A 41 12.78 30.01 -3.59
C ASP A 41 14.28 30.37 -3.67
N ALA A 42 14.65 31.57 -3.25
CA ALA A 42 16.02 32.07 -3.35
C ALA A 42 17.06 31.20 -2.64
N SER A 43 16.68 30.51 -1.53
CA SER A 43 17.59 29.64 -0.81
C SER A 43 17.91 28.33 -1.54
N ALA A 44 17.01 27.88 -2.43
CA ALA A 44 17.24 26.73 -3.28
C ALA A 44 18.07 27.07 -4.54
N ALA A 45 18.15 28.34 -4.91
CA ALA A 45 18.82 28.78 -6.14
C ALA A 45 20.33 28.44 -6.20
N ILE A 46 20.99 28.30 -5.06
CA ILE A 46 22.41 27.91 -4.99
C ILE A 46 22.66 26.49 -5.54
N TYR A 47 21.63 25.65 -5.62
CA TYR A 47 21.68 24.29 -6.16
C TYR A 47 21.32 24.21 -7.65
N GLY A 48 21.13 25.37 -8.30
CA GLY A 48 20.91 25.46 -9.73
C GLY A 48 19.53 25.04 -10.21
N SER A 49 19.41 24.74 -11.52
CA SER A 49 18.13 24.46 -12.18
C SER A 49 17.44 23.18 -11.68
N LYS A 50 18.18 22.23 -11.13
CA LYS A 50 17.62 21.00 -10.55
C LYS A 50 16.79 21.26 -9.29
N ALA A 51 16.99 22.40 -8.66
CA ALA A 51 16.28 22.81 -7.44
C ALA A 51 14.97 23.57 -7.71
N ALA A 52 14.45 23.55 -8.94
CA ALA A 52 13.20 24.24 -9.29
C ALA A 52 11.99 23.77 -8.44
N GLY A 53 11.98 22.51 -7.99
CA GLY A 53 10.99 21.96 -7.06
C GLY A 53 11.31 22.20 -5.58
N GLY A 54 12.39 22.95 -5.26
CA GLY A 54 12.92 23.07 -3.91
C GLY A 54 14.04 22.08 -3.61
N VAL A 55 14.63 22.17 -2.42
CA VAL A 55 15.71 21.29 -1.97
C VAL A 55 15.37 20.75 -0.58
N VAL A 56 15.57 19.47 -0.38
CA VAL A 56 15.50 18.80 0.92
C VAL A 56 16.92 18.47 1.35
N LEU A 57 17.39 19.15 2.40
CA LEU A 57 18.69 18.87 3.02
C LEU A 57 18.51 17.93 4.18
N ILE A 58 19.13 16.77 4.09
CA ILE A 58 19.14 15.76 5.16
C ILE A 58 20.53 15.71 5.74
N THR A 59 20.62 15.88 7.04
CA THR A 59 21.88 15.74 7.79
C THR A 59 21.79 14.49 8.64
N THR A 60 22.78 13.60 8.52
CA THR A 60 22.83 12.38 9.33
C THR A 60 23.53 12.62 10.67
N LYS A 61 23.18 11.81 11.67
CA LYS A 61 23.79 11.84 13.00
C LYS A 61 25.27 11.50 12.91
N LYS A 62 26.13 12.37 13.46
CA LYS A 62 27.55 12.17 13.50
C LYS A 62 27.99 11.65 14.88
N ALA A 63 29.10 10.92 14.89
CA ALA A 63 29.71 10.51 16.13
C ALA A 63 30.26 11.73 16.90
N LYS A 64 30.19 11.68 18.23
CA LYS A 64 30.80 12.68 19.13
C LYS A 64 31.97 12.06 19.85
N ALA A 65 33.00 12.87 20.12
CA ALA A 65 34.12 12.42 20.94
C ALA A 65 33.64 12.09 22.36
N GLY A 66 34.09 10.96 22.88
CA GLY A 66 33.72 10.51 24.21
C GLY A 66 33.68 8.99 24.30
N LYS A 67 33.05 8.51 25.38
CA LYS A 67 32.87 7.08 25.60
C LYS A 67 32.00 6.47 24.50
N THR A 68 32.28 5.24 24.15
CA THR A 68 31.44 4.48 23.23
C THR A 68 30.04 4.34 23.79
N VAL A 69 29.04 4.73 22.98
CA VAL A 69 27.61 4.62 23.29
C VAL A 69 26.99 3.61 22.34
N VAL A 70 26.28 2.67 22.93
CA VAL A 70 25.46 1.71 22.20
C VAL A 70 24.00 2.13 22.39
N GLN A 71 23.28 2.30 21.30
CA GLN A 71 21.88 2.67 21.33
C GLN A 71 21.09 1.63 20.54
N TYR A 72 19.99 1.16 21.13
CA TYR A 72 19.05 0.29 20.48
C TYR A 72 17.66 0.90 20.53
N ASN A 73 17.01 0.97 19.38
CA ASN A 73 15.61 1.35 19.23
C ASN A 73 14.86 0.18 18.62
N GLY A 74 13.73 -0.16 19.23
CA GLY A 74 12.85 -1.19 18.70
C GLY A 74 11.41 -0.69 18.69
N SER A 75 10.70 -0.94 17.61
CA SER A 75 9.27 -0.67 17.51
C SER A 75 8.51 -1.88 16.98
N PHE A 76 7.31 -2.05 17.51
CA PHE A 76 6.35 -3.05 17.04
C PHE A 76 5.01 -2.35 16.80
N THR A 77 4.49 -2.47 15.60
CA THR A 77 3.26 -1.80 15.19
C THR A 77 2.27 -2.81 14.68
N GLY A 78 1.11 -2.90 15.33
CA GLY A 78 -0.06 -3.60 14.79
C GLY A 78 -0.84 -2.68 13.85
N LYS A 79 -1.15 -3.16 12.68
CA LYS A 79 -2.00 -2.48 11.71
C LYS A 79 -3.34 -3.21 11.67
N VAL A 80 -4.39 -2.50 12.02
CA VAL A 80 -5.76 -3.04 12.01
C VAL A 80 -6.50 -2.41 10.87
N VAL A 81 -7.20 -3.23 10.11
CA VAL A 81 -8.10 -2.74 9.07
C VAL A 81 -9.19 -1.91 9.75
N GLY A 82 -9.34 -0.67 9.29
CA GLY A 82 -10.30 0.28 9.88
C GLY A 82 -11.76 -0.12 9.61
N LEU A 83 -12.67 0.80 9.91
CA LEU A 83 -14.09 0.61 9.64
C LEU A 83 -14.32 0.34 8.14
N GLN A 84 -14.86 -0.82 7.86
CA GLN A 84 -15.27 -1.21 6.52
C GLN A 84 -16.80 -1.26 6.47
N PRO A 85 -17.43 -0.80 5.38
CA PRO A 85 -18.85 -1.03 5.19
C PRO A 85 -19.11 -2.53 5.01
N GLU A 86 -20.16 -3.04 5.61
CA GLU A 86 -20.59 -4.40 5.34
C GLU A 86 -20.98 -4.55 3.86
N LEU A 87 -20.37 -5.50 3.17
CA LEU A 87 -20.73 -5.86 1.81
C LEU A 87 -21.96 -6.77 1.82
N MET A 88 -22.79 -6.61 0.82
CA MET A 88 -23.91 -7.54 0.63
C MET A 88 -23.38 -8.92 0.26
N SER A 89 -23.92 -9.95 0.91
CA SER A 89 -23.74 -11.32 0.44
C SER A 89 -24.38 -11.52 -0.94
N LEU A 90 -24.00 -12.60 -1.63
CA LEU A 90 -24.58 -12.93 -2.92
C LEU A 90 -26.11 -13.06 -2.84
N ASP A 91 -26.65 -13.63 -1.76
CA ASP A 91 -28.09 -13.75 -1.55
C ASP A 91 -28.77 -12.38 -1.40
N GLN A 92 -28.19 -11.49 -0.58
CA GLN A 92 -28.71 -10.13 -0.38
C GLN A 92 -28.66 -9.31 -1.68
N TRP A 93 -27.57 -9.43 -2.44
CA TRP A 93 -27.43 -8.81 -3.75
C TRP A 93 -28.53 -9.31 -4.70
N ALA A 94 -28.73 -10.62 -4.77
CA ALA A 94 -29.73 -11.21 -5.65
C ALA A 94 -31.16 -10.78 -5.29
N ASP A 95 -31.47 -10.72 -3.98
CA ASP A 95 -32.78 -10.24 -3.51
C ASP A 95 -32.98 -8.75 -3.82
N ALA A 96 -31.94 -7.93 -3.66
CA ALA A 96 -31.98 -6.51 -4.00
C ALA A 96 -32.23 -6.30 -5.51
N VAL A 97 -31.54 -7.07 -6.37
CA VAL A 97 -31.74 -7.01 -7.83
C VAL A 97 -33.15 -7.43 -8.23
N ILE A 98 -33.65 -8.53 -7.69
CA ILE A 98 -35.00 -9.00 -7.97
C ILE A 98 -36.04 -7.96 -7.54
N THR A 99 -35.87 -7.39 -6.35
CA THR A 99 -36.77 -6.37 -5.82
C THR A 99 -36.77 -5.11 -6.68
N ALA A 100 -35.58 -4.61 -7.02
CA ALA A 100 -35.44 -3.41 -7.85
C ALA A 100 -36.10 -3.60 -9.22
N GLN A 101 -35.81 -4.71 -9.90
CA GLN A 101 -36.39 -5.00 -11.22
C GLN A 101 -37.89 -5.18 -11.14
N THR A 102 -38.39 -5.80 -10.08
CA THR A 102 -39.86 -5.97 -9.90
C THR A 102 -40.55 -4.62 -9.67
N ASN A 103 -39.94 -3.74 -8.89
CA ASN A 103 -40.46 -2.38 -8.66
C ASN A 103 -40.49 -1.56 -9.95
N ASP A 104 -39.54 -1.77 -10.84
CA ASP A 104 -39.49 -1.16 -12.17
C ASP A 104 -40.51 -1.79 -13.18
N GLY A 105 -41.30 -2.77 -12.74
CA GLY A 105 -42.36 -3.42 -13.53
C GLY A 105 -41.87 -4.61 -14.36
N TYR A 106 -40.62 -5.07 -14.18
CA TYR A 106 -40.13 -6.27 -14.86
C TYR A 106 -40.46 -7.50 -14.03
N SER A 107 -41.15 -8.46 -14.66
CA SER A 107 -41.46 -9.79 -14.06
C SER A 107 -40.43 -10.86 -14.41
N ASP A 108 -39.73 -10.71 -15.55
CA ASP A 108 -38.79 -11.68 -16.09
C ASP A 108 -37.71 -10.99 -16.95
N SER A 109 -36.83 -10.23 -16.30
CA SER A 109 -35.66 -9.65 -16.95
C SER A 109 -34.46 -10.60 -16.85
N ASN A 110 -33.46 -10.40 -17.73
CA ASN A 110 -32.20 -11.14 -17.63
C ASN A 110 -31.54 -10.98 -16.26
N TRP A 111 -31.65 -9.80 -15.64
CA TRP A 111 -31.12 -9.55 -14.29
C TRP A 111 -31.83 -10.39 -13.24
N ILE A 112 -33.17 -10.52 -13.30
CA ILE A 112 -33.95 -11.40 -12.41
C ILE A 112 -33.51 -12.85 -12.57
N ARG A 113 -33.30 -13.29 -13.80
CA ARG A 113 -32.86 -14.65 -14.11
C ARG A 113 -31.49 -14.92 -13.56
N TYR A 114 -30.53 -14.00 -13.79
CA TYR A 114 -29.17 -14.08 -13.21
C TYR A 114 -29.17 -14.12 -11.70
N ALA A 115 -29.96 -13.26 -11.06
CA ALA A 115 -30.07 -13.22 -9.61
C ALA A 115 -30.61 -14.54 -9.03
N LYS A 116 -31.64 -15.13 -9.68
CA LYS A 116 -32.18 -16.44 -9.30
C LYS A 116 -31.16 -17.57 -9.49
N LEU A 117 -30.39 -17.53 -10.58
CA LEU A 117 -29.32 -18.48 -10.85
C LEU A 117 -28.20 -18.37 -9.79
N ALA A 118 -27.79 -17.16 -9.44
CA ALA A 118 -26.78 -16.92 -8.43
C ALA A 118 -27.17 -17.51 -7.07
N LYS A 119 -28.45 -17.40 -6.69
CA LYS A 119 -28.96 -18.03 -5.46
C LYS A 119 -28.98 -19.55 -5.55
N LEU A 120 -29.37 -20.11 -6.69
CA LEU A 120 -29.51 -21.55 -6.87
C LEU A 120 -28.16 -22.27 -6.90
N TYR A 121 -27.17 -21.66 -7.54
CA TYR A 121 -25.87 -22.26 -7.80
C TYR A 121 -24.73 -21.53 -7.06
N LYS A 122 -25.03 -20.95 -5.93
CA LYS A 122 -24.05 -20.27 -5.06
C LYS A 122 -22.88 -21.19 -4.75
N ASN A 123 -21.65 -20.71 -4.96
CA ASN A 123 -20.39 -21.43 -4.73
C ASN A 123 -20.23 -22.74 -5.53
N GLN A 124 -20.95 -22.87 -6.64
CA GLN A 124 -20.87 -24.03 -7.51
C GLN A 124 -20.33 -23.61 -8.89
N TYR A 125 -19.43 -24.42 -9.43
CA TYR A 125 -19.02 -24.31 -10.82
C TYR A 125 -20.07 -24.92 -11.72
N ILE A 126 -20.52 -24.18 -12.72
CA ILE A 126 -21.48 -24.64 -13.70
C ILE A 126 -20.79 -24.69 -15.05
N ASP A 127 -20.62 -25.92 -15.54
CA ASP A 127 -20.20 -26.22 -16.88
C ASP A 127 -21.46 -26.49 -17.75
N LEU A 128 -21.73 -25.57 -18.66
CA LEU A 128 -22.91 -25.63 -19.51
C LEU A 128 -22.92 -26.83 -20.45
N ASN A 129 -21.76 -27.37 -20.78
CA ASN A 129 -21.62 -28.48 -21.69
C ASN A 129 -21.79 -29.86 -21.02
N HIS A 130 -21.43 -29.93 -19.72
CA HIS A 130 -21.34 -31.17 -18.95
C HIS A 130 -22.13 -31.13 -17.64
N SER A 131 -22.87 -30.06 -17.37
CA SER A 131 -23.59 -29.87 -16.13
C SER A 131 -24.68 -30.89 -15.94
N THR A 132 -24.70 -31.52 -14.79
CA THR A 132 -25.84 -32.35 -14.32
C THR A 132 -26.97 -31.48 -13.79
N HIS A 133 -26.78 -30.18 -13.68
CA HIS A 133 -27.77 -29.25 -13.15
C HIS A 133 -28.64 -28.69 -14.31
N PRO A 134 -29.96 -28.63 -14.16
CA PRO A 134 -30.83 -28.05 -15.15
C PRO A 134 -30.59 -26.53 -15.21
N ILE A 135 -30.07 -26.08 -16.36
CA ILE A 135 -29.88 -24.66 -16.60
C ILE A 135 -31.19 -24.10 -17.09
N PRO A 136 -31.71 -23.01 -16.52
CA PRO A 136 -32.94 -22.40 -16.99
C PRO A 136 -32.88 -22.00 -18.46
N GLU A 137 -33.97 -22.14 -19.14
CA GLU A 137 -34.10 -21.69 -20.51
C GLU A 137 -33.79 -20.20 -20.63
N GLY A 138 -32.94 -19.82 -21.57
CA GLY A 138 -32.44 -18.45 -21.74
C GLY A 138 -31.01 -18.24 -21.29
N PHE A 139 -30.34 -19.23 -20.68
CA PHE A 139 -28.92 -19.19 -20.31
C PHE A 139 -28.08 -20.22 -21.07
N LYS A 140 -28.67 -20.88 -22.04
CA LYS A 140 -28.01 -21.95 -22.82
C LYS A 140 -26.84 -21.46 -23.69
N ASP A 141 -26.80 -20.16 -23.94
CA ASP A 141 -25.76 -19.51 -24.77
C ASP A 141 -24.68 -18.81 -23.93
N VAL A 142 -24.72 -18.97 -22.61
CA VAL A 142 -23.72 -18.38 -21.71
C VAL A 142 -22.58 -19.37 -21.50
N GLU A 143 -21.34 -18.90 -21.51
CA GLU A 143 -20.17 -19.71 -21.19
C GLU A 143 -20.20 -20.19 -19.72
N ASP A 144 -19.33 -21.13 -19.38
CA ASP A 144 -19.16 -21.61 -18.01
C ASP A 144 -19.04 -20.47 -17.01
N PHE A 145 -19.69 -20.59 -15.87
CA PHE A 145 -19.67 -19.54 -14.88
C PHE A 145 -19.65 -20.06 -13.45
N VAL A 146 -19.22 -19.20 -12.53
CA VAL A 146 -19.19 -19.48 -11.10
C VAL A 146 -19.75 -18.28 -10.35
N PHE A 147 -20.73 -18.51 -9.50
CA PHE A 147 -21.24 -17.51 -8.56
C PHE A 147 -20.58 -17.72 -7.19
N MET A 148 -19.44 -17.06 -6.97
CA MET A 148 -18.73 -17.15 -5.70
C MET A 148 -19.24 -16.08 -4.74
N ASP A 149 -19.66 -16.53 -3.55
CA ASP A 149 -19.97 -15.62 -2.44
C ASP A 149 -18.68 -15.39 -1.63
N ASN A 150 -17.84 -14.51 -2.14
CA ASN A 150 -16.57 -14.18 -1.52
C ASN A 150 -16.70 -12.89 -0.70
N ASP A 151 -16.24 -12.93 0.52
CA ASP A 151 -15.93 -11.71 1.25
C ASP A 151 -14.63 -11.13 0.72
N TRP A 152 -14.73 -10.20 -0.23
CA TRP A 152 -13.59 -9.54 -0.84
C TRP A 152 -12.82 -8.66 0.16
N GLN A 153 -13.48 -8.23 1.22
CA GLN A 153 -12.81 -7.46 2.25
C GLN A 153 -11.85 -8.34 3.05
N ASP A 154 -12.31 -9.50 3.47
CA ASP A 154 -11.48 -10.48 4.19
C ASP A 154 -10.35 -11.05 3.31
N ILE A 155 -10.60 -11.16 2.00
CA ILE A 155 -9.59 -11.65 1.06
C ILE A 155 -8.51 -10.61 0.77
N LEU A 156 -8.92 -9.34 0.58
CA LEU A 156 -8.01 -8.28 0.17
C LEU A 156 -7.34 -7.57 1.35
N TRP A 157 -8.02 -7.46 2.50
CA TRP A 157 -7.52 -6.71 3.64
C TRP A 157 -7.49 -7.58 4.88
N GLY A 158 -6.32 -7.67 5.45
CA GLY A 158 -6.10 -8.37 6.71
C GLY A 158 -5.38 -7.49 7.72
N ASN A 159 -5.52 -7.84 8.99
CA ASN A 159 -4.68 -7.25 10.02
C ASN A 159 -3.23 -7.68 9.78
N SER A 160 -2.31 -6.75 9.95
CA SER A 160 -0.90 -7.02 9.75
C SER A 160 -0.06 -6.41 10.88
N TRP A 161 1.21 -6.70 10.85
CA TRP A 161 2.14 -6.15 11.82
C TRP A 161 3.44 -5.76 11.15
N SER A 162 4.11 -4.79 11.73
CA SER A 162 5.44 -4.39 11.32
C SER A 162 6.36 -4.29 12.53
N THR A 163 7.63 -4.54 12.31
CA THR A 163 8.64 -4.36 13.33
C THR A 163 9.86 -3.68 12.74
N GLN A 164 10.47 -2.82 13.54
CA GLN A 164 11.71 -2.15 13.21
C GLN A 164 12.67 -2.27 14.39
N HIS A 165 13.92 -2.54 14.07
CA HIS A 165 15.01 -2.68 15.02
C HIS A 165 16.23 -1.94 14.51
N ASP A 166 16.69 -0.98 15.28
CA ASP A 166 17.83 -0.15 14.95
C ASP A 166 18.86 -0.22 16.06
N LEU A 167 20.07 -0.64 15.72
CA LEU A 167 21.21 -0.71 16.61
C LEU A 167 22.28 0.26 16.12
N SER A 168 22.73 1.15 16.95
CA SER A 168 23.86 2.02 16.62
C SER A 168 24.93 1.99 17.70
N VAL A 169 26.16 2.07 17.24
CA VAL A 169 27.36 2.18 18.10
C VAL A 169 28.17 3.38 17.64
N SER A 170 28.41 4.30 18.51
CA SER A 170 29.19 5.51 18.18
C SER A 170 30.11 5.91 19.32
N GLY A 171 31.22 6.53 18.97
CA GLY A 171 32.19 7.01 19.94
C GLY A 171 33.52 7.39 19.29
N GLY A 172 34.53 7.53 20.12
CA GLY A 172 35.89 7.79 19.69
C GLY A 172 36.55 8.95 20.38
N THR A 173 37.69 9.34 19.90
CA THR A 173 38.51 10.47 20.40
C THR A 173 38.34 11.66 19.44
N GLU A 174 38.83 12.83 19.82
CA GLU A 174 38.83 14.02 18.94
C GLU A 174 39.50 13.80 17.58
N ARG A 175 40.40 12.81 17.50
CA ARG A 175 41.10 12.47 16.23
C ARG A 175 40.44 11.37 15.44
N ASN A 176 39.75 10.44 16.10
CA ASN A 176 39.15 9.28 15.47
C ASN A 176 37.73 9.11 16.02
N LEU A 177 36.76 9.41 15.19
CA LEU A 177 35.35 9.22 15.48
C LEU A 177 34.79 8.06 14.62
N PHE A 178 33.95 7.26 15.21
CA PHE A 178 33.27 6.21 14.47
C PHE A 178 31.79 6.17 14.84
N ARG A 179 30.96 5.84 13.86
CA ARG A 179 29.54 5.48 14.01
C ARG A 179 29.26 4.31 13.10
N LEU A 180 28.64 3.30 13.65
CA LEU A 180 28.09 2.17 12.93
C LEU A 180 26.61 2.06 13.28
N SER A 181 25.75 1.94 12.28
CA SER A 181 24.32 1.69 12.47
C SER A 181 23.88 0.48 11.64
N LEU A 182 22.98 -0.31 12.21
CA LEU A 182 22.33 -1.45 11.59
C LEU A 182 20.84 -1.30 11.83
N GLY A 183 20.08 -1.24 10.75
CA GLY A 183 18.63 -1.20 10.77
C GLY A 183 18.03 -2.46 10.15
N TYR A 184 17.01 -3.00 10.78
CA TYR A 184 16.16 -4.05 10.23
C TYR A 184 14.71 -3.62 10.33
N MET A 185 14.01 -3.68 9.21
CA MET A 185 12.59 -3.38 9.16
C MET A 185 11.87 -4.52 8.45
N TYR A 186 10.84 -5.01 9.10
CA TYR A 186 9.86 -5.90 8.48
C TYR A 186 8.51 -5.19 8.49
N ASP A 187 7.95 -4.99 7.31
CA ASP A 187 6.65 -4.36 7.14
C ASP A 187 5.76 -5.26 6.29
N ASN A 188 4.70 -5.75 6.91
CA ASN A 188 3.65 -6.49 6.21
C ASN A 188 2.53 -5.52 5.85
N SER A 189 2.12 -5.54 4.59
CA SER A 189 0.98 -4.75 4.14
C SER A 189 -0.33 -5.31 4.66
N THR A 190 -1.33 -4.46 4.78
CA THR A 190 -2.73 -4.85 5.03
C THR A 190 -3.46 -5.24 3.74
N LEU A 191 -2.78 -5.17 2.61
CA LEU A 191 -3.22 -5.59 1.27
C LEU A 191 -2.46 -6.84 0.86
#